data_719f779f69cdcc7f95bbf8d69ec9c3b9
#
_entry.id   719f779f69cdcc7f95bbf8d69ec9c3b9
#
_cell.length_a   1.000
_cell.length_b   1.000
_cell.length_c   1.000
_cell.angle_alpha   90.00
_cell.angle_beta   90.00
_cell.angle_gamma   90.00
#
_symmetry.space_group_name_H-M   'P 1'
#
loop_
_entity.id
_entity.type
_entity.pdbx_description
1 polymer ?
#
loop_
_entity_poly.entity_id
_entity_poly.type
_entity_poly.pdbx_seq_one_letter_code
_entity_poly.pdbx_strand_id
1 'polypeptide(L)'
;VQGTDAEIEYFFSTDIHAKPTLLEDGSVDFFNLNTINHCTQGELLARLTPAVQGVSGKTVQGENLKPRDVKRLMLHYGRNISISEDKTCIYSEVNGHVVLVEGKVFVSDVLEVENVDMSTGNIEYEGSVLVRGNVCSNFSVISRGNIEVRGIVEGAYLEADGDIIIARGMNGMGKGELKAGGNIVVKFMENV
;
A
#
# COMPACT_ATOMS: atom_id res chain seq x y z
N VAL A 1 -26.74 11.12 -30.05
CA VAL A 1 -25.97 10.08 -29.36
C VAL A 1 -25.66 10.61 -27.96
N GLN A 2 -25.93 9.80 -26.90
CA GLN A 2 -25.63 10.22 -25.54
C GLN A 2 -24.10 10.12 -25.30
N GLY A 3 -23.58 11.01 -24.44
CA GLY A 3 -22.20 10.99 -24.03
C GLY A 3 -21.93 9.95 -22.95
N THR A 4 -20.65 9.61 -22.75
CA THR A 4 -20.16 8.69 -21.72
C THR A 4 -19.43 9.48 -20.65
N ASP A 5 -19.68 9.18 -19.38
CA ASP A 5 -18.99 9.81 -18.26
C ASP A 5 -17.53 9.35 -18.20
N ALA A 6 -16.64 10.13 -17.60
CA ALA A 6 -15.29 9.71 -17.32
C ALA A 6 -15.29 8.65 -16.21
N GLU A 7 -14.32 7.74 -16.27
CA GLU A 7 -14.11 6.67 -15.29
C GLU A 7 -12.64 6.59 -14.89
N ILE A 8 -12.38 6.32 -13.62
CA ILE A 8 -11.02 6.03 -13.11
C ILE A 8 -11.00 4.58 -12.66
N GLU A 9 -10.09 3.81 -13.27
CA GLU A 9 -9.78 2.44 -12.91
C GLU A 9 -8.51 2.43 -12.06
N TYR A 10 -8.58 1.83 -10.87
CA TYR A 10 -7.42 1.64 -9.99
C TYR A 10 -6.94 0.20 -10.13
N PHE A 11 -5.61 0.02 -10.25
CA PHE A 11 -4.96 -1.29 -10.39
C PHE A 11 -4.43 -1.85 -9.07
N PHE A 12 -4.85 -1.27 -7.96
CA PHE A 12 -4.58 -1.73 -6.60
C PHE A 12 -5.88 -1.79 -5.78
N SER A 13 -5.85 -2.49 -4.65
CA SER A 13 -7.03 -2.59 -3.78
C SER A 13 -7.30 -1.25 -3.10
N THR A 14 -8.49 -0.72 -3.31
CA THR A 14 -8.98 0.49 -2.61
C THR A 14 -9.65 0.16 -1.27
N ASP A 15 -9.85 -1.14 -0.97
CA ASP A 15 -10.43 -1.65 0.27
C ASP A 15 -9.29 -2.02 1.24
N ILE A 16 -9.08 -1.19 2.25
CA ILE A 16 -8.06 -1.35 3.30
C ILE A 16 -8.48 -2.27 4.46
N HIS A 17 -9.62 -2.92 4.37
CA HIS A 17 -10.02 -3.85 5.42
C HIS A 17 -9.22 -5.16 5.33
N ALA A 18 -8.54 -5.49 6.44
CA ALA A 18 -7.85 -6.77 6.59
C ALA A 18 -8.85 -7.92 6.36
N LYS A 19 -8.61 -8.71 5.31
CA LYS A 19 -9.38 -9.93 5.04
C LYS A 19 -8.45 -11.11 5.24
N PRO A 20 -8.67 -11.93 6.28
CA PRO A 20 -7.91 -13.16 6.46
C PRO A 20 -8.05 -14.06 5.23
N THR A 21 -6.96 -14.68 4.82
CA THR A 21 -6.95 -15.61 3.68
C THR A 21 -7.48 -16.97 4.12
N LEU A 22 -8.46 -17.49 3.39
CA LEU A 22 -8.93 -18.87 3.58
C LEU A 22 -7.94 -19.82 2.87
N LEU A 23 -7.32 -20.72 3.63
CA LEU A 23 -6.42 -21.73 3.10
C LEU A 23 -7.20 -22.88 2.45
N GLU A 24 -6.55 -23.68 1.60
CA GLU A 24 -7.17 -24.81 0.89
C GLU A 24 -7.72 -25.90 1.83
N ASP A 25 -7.17 -25.99 3.05
CA ASP A 25 -7.62 -26.92 4.12
C ASP A 25 -8.84 -26.42 4.91
N GLY A 26 -9.37 -25.23 4.58
CA GLY A 26 -10.49 -24.58 5.26
C GLY A 26 -10.11 -23.82 6.53
N SER A 27 -8.83 -23.75 6.89
CA SER A 27 -8.35 -22.91 7.97
C SER A 27 -8.21 -21.45 7.52
N VAL A 28 -8.13 -20.52 8.49
CA VAL A 28 -8.02 -19.09 8.23
C VAL A 28 -6.63 -18.60 8.64
N ASP A 29 -5.89 -18.05 7.69
CA ASP A 29 -4.59 -17.44 7.97
C ASP A 29 -4.77 -15.99 8.47
N PHE A 30 -4.54 -15.79 9.77
CA PHE A 30 -4.55 -14.47 10.42
C PHE A 30 -3.17 -13.80 10.46
N PHE A 31 -2.13 -14.46 9.99
CA PHE A 31 -0.77 -13.90 9.99
C PHE A 31 -0.44 -13.16 8.69
N ASN A 32 -1.08 -13.52 7.56
CA ASN A 32 -0.87 -12.91 6.25
C ASN A 32 -2.15 -12.22 5.78
N LEU A 33 -2.37 -11.00 6.24
CA LEU A 33 -3.64 -10.27 6.04
C LEU A 33 -3.72 -9.52 4.71
N ASN A 34 -2.65 -9.51 3.89
CA ASN A 34 -2.58 -8.79 2.59
C ASN A 34 -3.14 -7.35 2.65
N THR A 35 -2.82 -6.63 3.73
CA THR A 35 -3.31 -5.26 3.95
C THR A 35 -2.50 -4.19 3.23
N ILE A 36 -1.39 -4.58 2.61
CA ILE A 36 -0.43 -3.67 1.98
C ILE A 36 -0.52 -3.84 0.47
N ASN A 37 -0.84 -2.76 -0.23
CA ASN A 37 -0.80 -2.73 -1.69
C ASN A 37 0.62 -2.42 -2.16
N HIS A 38 1.41 -3.44 -2.41
CA HIS A 38 2.75 -3.27 -2.97
C HIS A 38 2.70 -2.71 -4.38
N CYS A 39 3.66 -1.89 -4.73
CA CYS A 39 3.88 -1.44 -6.10
C CYS A 39 5.38 -1.35 -6.40
N THR A 40 5.72 -1.57 -7.66
CA THR A 40 7.08 -1.47 -8.17
C THR A 40 7.27 -0.20 -9.00
N GLN A 41 8.52 0.26 -9.11
CA GLN A 41 8.84 1.41 -9.95
C GLN A 41 8.41 1.17 -11.41
N GLY A 42 7.68 2.12 -12.00
CA GLY A 42 7.13 2.03 -13.35
C GLY A 42 5.79 1.32 -13.45
N GLU A 43 5.24 0.79 -12.37
CA GLU A 43 3.95 0.11 -12.35
C GLU A 43 2.78 1.09 -12.56
N LEU A 44 1.80 0.68 -13.37
CA LEU A 44 0.58 1.45 -13.61
C LEU A 44 -0.34 1.37 -12.40
N LEU A 45 -0.66 2.51 -11.79
CA LEU A 45 -1.48 2.58 -10.59
C LEU A 45 -2.94 2.92 -10.85
N ALA A 46 -3.20 3.82 -11.79
CA ALA A 46 -4.56 4.14 -12.19
C ALA A 46 -4.62 4.64 -13.64
N ARG A 47 -5.78 4.44 -14.26
CA ARG A 47 -6.09 4.90 -15.61
C ARG A 47 -7.38 5.68 -15.61
N LEU A 48 -7.37 6.83 -16.25
CA LEU A 48 -8.53 7.66 -16.54
C LEU A 48 -9.04 7.37 -17.96
N THR A 49 -10.27 6.95 -18.08
CA THR A 49 -11.00 6.98 -19.36
C THR A 49 -11.72 8.31 -19.45
N PRO A 50 -11.33 9.21 -20.38
CA PRO A 50 -11.96 10.54 -20.48
C PRO A 50 -13.43 10.47 -20.86
N ALA A 51 -14.20 11.45 -20.41
CA ALA A 51 -15.60 11.60 -20.83
C ALA A 51 -15.71 11.92 -22.32
N VAL A 52 -16.64 11.29 -22.99
CA VAL A 52 -16.98 11.59 -24.39
C VAL A 52 -18.29 12.35 -24.43
N GLN A 53 -18.25 13.57 -24.96
CA GLN A 53 -19.45 14.40 -25.06
C GLN A 53 -20.41 13.85 -26.10
N GLY A 54 -21.69 13.80 -25.76
CA GLY A 54 -22.73 13.39 -26.71
C GLY A 54 -22.92 14.39 -27.85
N VAL A 55 -23.46 13.91 -28.95
CA VAL A 55 -23.78 14.75 -30.10
C VAL A 55 -25.28 15.11 -30.07
N SER A 56 -25.57 16.38 -30.23
CA SER A 56 -26.95 16.87 -30.30
C SER A 56 -27.73 16.20 -31.43
N GLY A 57 -28.93 15.78 -31.12
CA GLY A 57 -29.90 15.25 -32.10
C GLY A 57 -30.92 16.29 -32.49
N LYS A 58 -31.80 15.91 -33.43
CA LYS A 58 -32.99 16.69 -33.76
C LYS A 58 -34.25 15.82 -33.61
N THR A 59 -35.33 16.43 -33.11
CA THR A 59 -36.62 15.79 -33.10
C THR A 59 -37.17 15.72 -34.54
N VAL A 60 -38.22 14.95 -34.76
CA VAL A 60 -38.94 14.91 -36.04
C VAL A 60 -39.59 16.26 -36.41
N GLN A 61 -39.73 17.16 -35.44
CA GLN A 61 -40.25 18.52 -35.58
C GLN A 61 -39.14 19.56 -35.83
N GLY A 62 -37.86 19.11 -35.89
CA GLY A 62 -36.69 19.97 -36.16
C GLY A 62 -36.07 20.64 -34.93
N GLU A 63 -36.57 20.39 -33.71
CA GLU A 63 -36.02 20.94 -32.47
C GLU A 63 -34.69 20.25 -32.08
N ASN A 64 -33.75 21.03 -31.58
CA ASN A 64 -32.46 20.49 -31.12
C ASN A 64 -32.61 19.80 -29.76
N LEU A 65 -32.24 18.51 -29.69
CA LEU A 65 -32.11 17.75 -28.47
C LEU A 65 -30.66 17.83 -28.00
N LYS A 66 -30.41 18.52 -26.88
CA LYS A 66 -29.11 18.58 -26.26
C LYS A 66 -28.80 17.23 -25.58
N PRO A 67 -27.59 16.70 -25.74
CA PRO A 67 -27.17 15.50 -25.00
C PRO A 67 -27.06 15.83 -23.50
N ARG A 68 -27.10 14.79 -22.67
CA ARG A 68 -26.82 14.91 -21.23
C ARG A 68 -25.39 15.43 -21.02
N ASP A 69 -25.20 16.31 -20.03
CA ASP A 69 -23.87 16.70 -19.58
C ASP A 69 -23.14 15.49 -19.02
N VAL A 70 -21.87 15.33 -19.41
CA VAL A 70 -21.02 14.21 -18.98
C VAL A 70 -20.18 14.63 -17.79
N LYS A 71 -20.01 13.70 -16.83
CA LYS A 71 -19.16 13.89 -15.67
C LYS A 71 -17.70 13.80 -16.10
N ARG A 72 -16.93 14.85 -15.83
CA ARG A 72 -15.48 14.89 -16.06
C ARG A 72 -14.75 14.54 -14.77
N LEU A 73 -13.75 13.69 -14.85
CA LEU A 73 -12.88 13.32 -13.75
C LEU A 73 -11.44 13.69 -14.12
N MET A 74 -10.60 13.83 -13.10
CA MET A 74 -9.15 14.01 -13.24
C MET A 74 -8.45 13.09 -12.26
N LEU A 75 -7.27 12.61 -12.62
CA LEU A 75 -6.41 11.87 -11.72
C LEU A 75 -5.78 12.83 -10.71
N HIS A 76 -5.99 12.54 -9.43
CA HIS A 76 -5.35 13.25 -8.32
C HIS A 76 -4.27 12.34 -7.72
N TYR A 77 -3.05 12.87 -7.63
CA TYR A 77 -1.90 12.11 -7.15
C TYR A 77 -0.98 12.99 -6.30
N GLY A 78 -0.13 12.36 -5.50
CA GLY A 78 0.82 13.00 -4.59
C GLY A 78 2.27 12.68 -4.95
N ARG A 79 3.10 12.40 -3.94
CA ARG A 79 4.53 12.12 -4.10
C ARG A 79 4.79 10.76 -4.73
N ASN A 80 5.97 10.60 -5.36
CA ASN A 80 6.48 9.36 -5.96
C ASN A 80 5.58 8.80 -7.07
N ILE A 81 4.91 9.67 -7.81
CA ILE A 81 4.02 9.30 -8.90
C ILE A 81 4.30 10.19 -10.12
N SER A 82 4.52 9.55 -11.26
CA SER A 82 4.58 10.19 -12.57
C SER A 82 3.25 10.07 -13.30
N ILE A 83 2.96 11.03 -14.15
CA ILE A 83 1.77 11.04 -15.00
C ILE A 83 2.19 10.95 -16.47
N SER A 84 1.41 10.22 -17.27
CA SER A 84 1.59 10.13 -18.73
C SER A 84 1.40 11.50 -19.42
N GLU A 85 1.98 11.68 -20.60
CA GLU A 85 1.88 12.91 -21.39
C GLU A 85 0.42 13.31 -21.68
N ASP A 86 -0.44 12.35 -21.95
CA ASP A 86 -1.87 12.51 -22.21
C ASP A 86 -2.70 12.69 -20.92
N LYS A 87 -2.07 12.60 -19.73
CA LYS A 87 -2.68 12.74 -18.42
C LYS A 87 -3.78 11.70 -18.12
N THR A 88 -3.72 10.56 -18.77
CA THR A 88 -4.68 9.48 -18.60
C THR A 88 -4.19 8.36 -17.69
N CYS A 89 -2.89 8.24 -17.46
CA CYS A 89 -2.29 7.19 -16.65
C CYS A 89 -1.33 7.76 -15.60
N ILE A 90 -1.31 7.14 -14.43
CA ILE A 90 -0.32 7.42 -13.37
C ILE A 90 0.46 6.17 -13.03
N TYR A 91 1.77 6.36 -12.80
CA TYR A 91 2.74 5.29 -12.55
C TYR A 91 3.52 5.57 -11.26
N SER A 92 3.97 4.52 -10.59
CA SER A 92 4.88 4.65 -9.46
C SER A 92 6.28 5.06 -9.91
N GLU A 93 6.91 6.00 -9.20
CA GLU A 93 8.34 6.37 -9.41
C GLU A 93 9.30 5.56 -8.55
N VAL A 94 8.79 4.84 -7.54
CA VAL A 94 9.57 4.07 -6.57
C VAL A 94 8.94 2.73 -6.28
N ASN A 95 9.71 1.79 -5.72
CA ASN A 95 9.15 0.62 -5.06
C ASN A 95 8.56 1.04 -3.72
N GLY A 96 7.39 0.53 -3.37
CA GLY A 96 6.76 0.92 -2.13
C GLY A 96 5.34 0.39 -1.98
N HIS A 97 4.52 1.13 -1.25
CA HIS A 97 3.10 0.82 -1.16
C HIS A 97 2.24 1.99 -1.63
N VAL A 98 1.18 1.65 -2.33
CA VAL A 98 0.22 2.61 -2.85
C VAL A 98 -1.00 2.70 -1.94
N VAL A 99 -1.44 3.94 -1.68
CA VAL A 99 -2.65 4.23 -0.89
C VAL A 99 -3.51 5.26 -1.60
N LEU A 100 -4.83 5.12 -1.44
CA LEU A 100 -5.81 6.09 -1.88
C LEU A 100 -6.37 6.84 -0.66
N VAL A 101 -6.05 8.13 -0.54
CA VAL A 101 -6.54 8.99 0.55
C VAL A 101 -7.28 10.18 -0.04
N GLU A 102 -8.54 10.34 0.34
CA GLU A 102 -9.41 11.42 -0.16
C GLU A 102 -9.40 11.58 -1.68
N GLY A 103 -9.40 10.45 -2.41
CA GLY A 103 -9.39 10.45 -3.87
C GLY A 103 -8.04 10.80 -4.52
N LYS A 104 -6.96 10.91 -3.74
CA LYS A 104 -5.58 11.09 -4.22
C LYS A 104 -4.78 9.83 -4.01
N VAL A 105 -4.03 9.43 -5.04
CA VAL A 105 -3.11 8.30 -4.99
C VAL A 105 -1.75 8.78 -4.49
N PHE A 106 -1.17 8.06 -3.53
CA PHE A 106 0.18 8.29 -3.01
C PHE A 106 0.97 6.98 -3.05
N VAL A 107 2.28 7.10 -3.25
CA VAL A 107 3.21 5.98 -3.06
C VAL A 107 4.22 6.36 -1.98
N SER A 108 4.40 5.46 -1.01
CA SER A 108 5.38 5.61 0.05
C SER A 108 6.41 4.49 -0.05
N ASP A 109 7.68 4.86 0.08
CA ASP A 109 8.82 3.95 0.21
C ASP A 109 9.07 3.52 1.67
N VAL A 110 8.32 4.09 2.61
CA VAL A 110 8.30 3.72 4.03
C VAL A 110 6.91 3.26 4.42
N LEU A 111 6.82 2.01 4.86
CA LEU A 111 5.62 1.47 5.48
C LEU A 111 5.61 1.83 6.96
N GLU A 112 4.61 2.57 7.39
CA GLU A 112 4.41 2.94 8.78
C GLU A 112 3.25 2.18 9.39
N VAL A 113 3.50 1.46 10.48
CA VAL A 113 2.49 0.72 11.24
C VAL A 113 2.56 1.05 12.71
N GLU A 114 1.44 0.95 13.42
CA GLU A 114 1.42 1.20 14.87
C GLU A 114 2.07 0.06 15.63
N ASN A 115 1.61 -1.17 15.43
CA ASN A 115 2.17 -2.39 16.02
C ASN A 115 2.19 -3.50 14.97
N VAL A 116 2.99 -4.54 15.24
CA VAL A 116 2.95 -5.80 14.49
C VAL A 116 2.36 -6.87 15.41
N ASP A 117 1.10 -7.18 15.19
CA ASP A 117 0.28 -8.06 16.00
C ASP A 117 -0.78 -8.78 15.14
N MET A 118 -1.77 -9.41 15.77
CA MET A 118 -2.85 -10.12 15.05
C MET A 118 -3.71 -9.22 14.15
N SER A 119 -3.69 -7.91 14.34
CA SER A 119 -4.44 -6.97 13.49
C SER A 119 -3.67 -6.54 12.26
N THR A 120 -2.35 -6.54 12.33
CA THR A 120 -1.44 -6.15 11.24
C THR A 120 -0.95 -7.37 10.47
N GLY A 121 -0.71 -8.48 11.17
CA GLY A 121 -0.12 -9.70 10.61
C GLY A 121 1.38 -9.59 10.38
N ASN A 122 1.95 -10.55 9.66
CA ASN A 122 3.33 -10.52 9.20
C ASN A 122 3.49 -9.43 8.15
N ILE A 123 4.67 -8.81 8.14
CA ILE A 123 5.03 -7.75 7.18
C ILE A 123 6.17 -8.25 6.31
N GLU A 124 5.96 -8.17 4.99
CA GLU A 124 7.00 -8.27 3.98
C GLU A 124 6.91 -7.03 3.10
N TYR A 125 7.99 -6.26 2.96
CA TYR A 125 7.95 -4.97 2.32
C TYR A 125 9.22 -4.63 1.53
N GLU A 126 9.06 -4.09 0.32
CA GLU A 126 10.17 -3.74 -0.59
C GLU A 126 10.92 -2.46 -0.22
N GLY A 127 10.38 -1.64 0.67
CA GLY A 127 11.01 -0.43 1.19
C GLY A 127 11.35 -0.56 2.67
N SER A 128 11.50 0.57 3.37
CA SER A 128 11.75 0.61 4.82
C SER A 128 10.47 0.47 5.63
N VAL A 129 10.56 -0.12 6.81
CA VAL A 129 9.44 -0.33 7.74
C VAL A 129 9.67 0.45 9.02
N LEU A 130 8.68 1.26 9.42
CA LEU A 130 8.65 1.96 10.70
C LEU A 130 7.50 1.41 11.56
N VAL A 131 7.83 0.77 12.66
CA VAL A 131 6.86 0.34 13.69
C VAL A 131 6.90 1.36 14.83
N ARG A 132 5.82 2.11 15.04
CA ARG A 132 5.73 3.13 16.09
C ARG A 132 5.67 2.52 17.50
N GLY A 133 5.02 1.38 17.63
CA GLY A 133 4.86 0.63 18.87
C GLY A 133 5.71 -0.64 18.91
N ASN A 134 5.09 -1.77 19.21
CA ASN A 134 5.75 -3.04 19.49
C ASN A 134 5.60 -4.05 18.35
N VAL A 135 6.55 -5.00 18.32
CA VAL A 135 6.43 -6.22 17.50
C VAL A 135 6.17 -7.38 18.46
N CYS A 136 4.99 -7.99 18.35
CA CYS A 136 4.57 -9.10 19.21
C CYS A 136 5.21 -10.43 18.80
N SER A 137 5.18 -11.38 19.73
CA SER A 137 5.82 -12.69 19.51
C SER A 137 5.12 -13.51 18.42
N ASN A 138 5.91 -14.31 17.70
CA ASN A 138 5.54 -15.15 16.56
C ASN A 138 5.19 -14.39 15.28
N PHE A 139 5.38 -13.08 15.22
CA PHE A 139 5.28 -12.31 13.99
C PHE A 139 6.65 -12.11 13.34
N SER A 140 6.61 -11.81 12.04
CA SER A 140 7.79 -11.50 11.24
C SER A 140 7.67 -10.15 10.54
N VAL A 141 8.81 -9.46 10.44
CA VAL A 141 8.96 -8.25 9.65
C VAL A 141 10.15 -8.42 8.73
N ILE A 142 9.90 -8.43 7.43
CA ILE A 142 10.93 -8.56 6.39
C ILE A 142 10.91 -7.28 5.55
N SER A 143 12.07 -6.63 5.39
CA SER A 143 12.21 -5.36 4.71
C SER A 143 13.41 -5.37 3.77
N ARG A 144 13.25 -4.87 2.54
CA ARG A 144 14.37 -4.63 1.62
C ARG A 144 15.10 -3.31 1.89
N GLY A 145 14.56 -2.48 2.78
CA GLY A 145 15.21 -1.29 3.31
C GLY A 145 15.64 -1.47 4.75
N ASN A 146 15.32 -0.49 5.58
CA ASN A 146 15.61 -0.49 7.01
C ASN A 146 14.38 -0.87 7.82
N ILE A 147 14.59 -1.40 9.04
CA ILE A 147 13.52 -1.59 10.03
C ILE A 147 13.81 -0.70 11.24
N GLU A 148 12.87 0.19 11.56
CA GLU A 148 12.89 0.98 12.79
C GLU A 148 11.71 0.58 13.67
N VAL A 149 11.98 0.13 14.91
CA VAL A 149 10.97 -0.18 15.92
C VAL A 149 11.14 0.76 17.10
N ARG A 150 10.16 1.61 17.37
CA ARG A 150 10.20 2.57 18.50
C ARG A 150 9.84 1.94 19.84
N GLY A 151 9.17 0.81 19.83
CA GLY A 151 8.78 0.05 21.00
C GLY A 151 9.73 -1.10 21.35
N ILE A 152 9.14 -2.19 21.82
CA ILE A 152 9.80 -3.43 22.20
C ILE A 152 9.52 -4.50 21.15
N VAL A 153 10.50 -5.37 20.92
CA VAL A 153 10.35 -6.58 20.11
C VAL A 153 10.31 -7.79 21.05
N GLU A 154 9.27 -8.61 20.92
CA GLU A 154 9.07 -9.80 21.77
C GLU A 154 9.03 -11.05 20.89
N GLY A 155 10.01 -11.97 21.01
CA GLY A 155 10.03 -13.29 20.38
C GLY A 155 9.61 -13.30 18.89
N ALA A 156 10.05 -12.30 18.13
CA ALA A 156 9.71 -12.06 16.74
C ALA A 156 10.93 -12.24 15.83
N TYR A 157 10.67 -12.42 14.53
CA TYR A 157 11.68 -12.48 13.48
C TYR A 157 11.73 -11.16 12.72
N LEU A 158 12.89 -10.50 12.69
CA LEU A 158 13.12 -9.28 11.90
C LEU A 158 14.29 -9.51 10.94
N GLU A 159 14.05 -9.21 9.65
CA GLU A 159 15.07 -9.27 8.60
C GLU A 159 15.04 -8.00 7.77
N ALA A 160 16.20 -7.35 7.64
CA ALA A 160 16.37 -6.14 6.82
C ALA A 160 17.59 -6.27 5.92
N ASP A 161 17.49 -5.84 4.66
CA ASP A 161 18.67 -5.72 3.79
C ASP A 161 19.57 -4.55 4.25
N GLY A 162 18.98 -3.54 4.90
CA GLY A 162 19.65 -2.41 5.53
C GLY A 162 19.88 -2.59 7.03
N ASP A 163 19.61 -1.53 7.78
CA ASP A 163 19.80 -1.47 9.23
C ASP A 163 18.53 -1.89 9.99
N ILE A 164 18.71 -2.46 11.19
CA ILE A 164 17.64 -2.69 12.17
C ILE A 164 17.90 -1.82 13.39
N ILE A 165 16.95 -0.95 13.72
CA ILE A 165 17.02 -0.05 14.87
C ILE A 165 15.85 -0.34 15.80
N ILE A 166 16.12 -0.74 17.05
CA ILE A 166 15.11 -0.98 18.08
C ILE A 166 15.34 -0.01 19.25
N ALA A 167 14.49 1.00 19.35
CA ALA A 167 14.71 2.12 20.26
C ALA A 167 14.64 1.73 21.74
N ARG A 168 13.81 0.74 22.11
CA ARG A 168 13.70 0.29 23.50
C ARG A 168 14.50 -0.97 23.73
N GLY A 169 14.23 -2.05 23.06
CA GLY A 169 14.97 -3.29 23.24
C GLY A 169 14.22 -4.51 22.74
N MET A 170 14.85 -5.68 22.85
CA MET A 170 14.29 -6.95 22.44
C MET A 170 14.36 -7.98 23.57
N ASN A 171 13.25 -8.67 23.81
CA ASN A 171 13.21 -9.92 24.55
C ASN A 171 12.89 -11.06 23.57
N GLY A 172 13.89 -11.83 23.20
CA GLY A 172 13.76 -12.89 22.20
C GLY A 172 12.93 -14.08 22.64
N MET A 173 12.68 -14.23 23.94
CA MET A 173 11.90 -15.35 24.52
C MET A 173 12.40 -16.73 24.06
N GLY A 174 13.69 -16.86 23.71
CA GLY A 174 14.33 -18.07 23.19
C GLY A 174 13.98 -18.46 21.75
N LYS A 175 13.30 -17.57 20.99
CA LYS A 175 12.89 -17.79 19.60
C LYS A 175 12.98 -16.55 18.72
N GLY A 176 13.31 -15.39 19.31
CA GLY A 176 13.49 -14.17 18.55
C GLY A 176 14.79 -14.19 17.74
N GLU A 177 14.75 -13.66 16.53
CA GLU A 177 15.89 -13.60 15.62
C GLU A 177 15.94 -12.26 14.91
N LEU A 178 17.15 -11.68 14.79
CA LEU A 178 17.41 -10.46 14.04
C LEU A 178 18.45 -10.73 12.96
N LYS A 179 18.14 -10.36 11.72
CA LYS A 179 19.08 -10.40 10.58
C LYS A 179 19.12 -9.03 9.93
N ALA A 180 20.29 -8.44 9.81
CA ALA A 180 20.49 -7.18 9.08
C ALA A 180 21.66 -7.33 8.10
N GLY A 181 21.48 -6.80 6.90
CA GLY A 181 22.58 -6.63 5.95
C GLY A 181 23.53 -5.51 6.36
N GLY A 182 23.03 -4.53 7.11
CA GLY A 182 23.78 -3.43 7.71
C GLY A 182 24.02 -3.63 9.22
N ASN A 183 23.65 -2.64 10.01
CA ASN A 183 23.87 -2.61 11.46
C ASN A 183 22.60 -3.01 12.23
N ILE A 184 22.79 -3.59 13.41
CA ILE A 184 21.73 -3.78 14.40
C ILE A 184 22.01 -2.86 15.58
N VAL A 185 21.12 -1.91 15.82
CA VAL A 185 21.18 -0.97 16.93
C VAL A 185 20.02 -1.24 17.87
N VAL A 186 20.33 -1.67 19.08
CA VAL A 186 19.34 -2.00 20.09
C VAL A 186 19.83 -1.57 21.47
N LYS A 187 18.92 -1.09 22.32
CA LYS A 187 19.29 -0.61 23.66
C LYS A 187 19.62 -1.75 24.61
N PHE A 188 18.89 -2.86 24.53
CA PHE A 188 19.19 -4.10 25.27
C PHE A 188 18.62 -5.31 24.48
N MET A 189 19.24 -6.48 24.70
CA MET A 189 18.77 -7.76 24.14
C MET A 189 18.82 -8.81 25.26
N GLU A 190 17.73 -9.57 25.36
CA GLU A 190 17.61 -10.67 26.30
C GLU A 190 17.01 -11.89 25.59
N ASN A 191 17.54 -13.10 25.89
CA ASN A 191 17.01 -14.37 25.39
C ASN A 191 16.82 -14.45 23.86
N VAL A 192 17.80 -13.93 23.12
CA VAL A 192 17.81 -13.92 21.63
C VAL A 192 18.71 -15.05 21.13
#